data_1b153d9e6c0e1322ae2e63406a2f5b25
#
_entry.id   1b153d9e6c0e1322ae2e63406a2f5b25
#
_cell.length_a   1.000
_cell.length_b   1.000
_cell.length_c   1.000
_cell.angle_alpha   90.00
_cell.angle_beta   90.00
_cell.angle_gamma   90.00
#
_symmetry.space_group_name_H-M   'P 1'
#
loop_
_entity.id
_entity.type
_entity.pdbx_description
1 polymer ?
#
loop_
_entity_poly.entity_id
_entity_poly.type
_entity_poly.pdbx_seq_one_letter_code
_entity_poly.pdbx_strand_id
1 'polypeptide(L)'
;MFDSSDVQSVFSGNIAEEWEKKSRYINSLNGNDNMMIPTIKKYITSTSKILEVGCGTGKLLSQIDALTFGIELTGVEMSSDMLQQIDTLRFKNPVRLINDSVENFIDDNKYDIIVMKQVLHHIVSREQVLKKLAGYLNPNGVIIIMTPNDGYQKSILPFNPITDLSGRIDDSMIYEYIKDLPLQVVEIQHVNSLATFNSLYEYFMFLYAIGSLQKIFNYKGEYEYA
;
A
#
# COMPACT_ATOMS: atom_id res chain seq x y z
N MET A 1 5.25 16.79 9.65
CA MET A 1 5.23 15.33 9.43
C MET A 1 3.76 14.95 9.42
N PHE A 2 3.28 14.29 8.39
CA PHE A 2 1.88 13.84 8.35
C PHE A 2 1.72 12.67 9.32
N ASP A 3 0.69 12.73 10.15
CA ASP A 3 0.32 11.60 11.01
C ASP A 3 -0.71 10.68 10.33
N SER A 4 -1.13 9.62 11.01
CA SER A 4 -2.09 8.66 10.46
C SER A 4 -3.47 9.29 10.18
N SER A 5 -3.86 10.34 10.92
CA SER A 5 -5.13 11.05 10.70
C SER A 5 -5.13 11.86 9.40
N ASP A 6 -3.97 12.43 9.04
CA ASP A 6 -3.79 13.13 7.76
C ASP A 6 -3.95 12.14 6.59
N VAL A 7 -3.38 10.94 6.71
CA VAL A 7 -3.50 9.89 5.69
C VAL A 7 -4.94 9.43 5.56
N GLN A 8 -5.64 9.21 6.67
CA GLN A 8 -7.04 8.81 6.67
C GLN A 8 -7.92 9.83 5.94
N SER A 9 -7.70 11.13 6.18
CA SER A 9 -8.48 12.20 5.55
C SER A 9 -8.34 12.23 4.03
N VAL A 10 -7.16 11.85 3.50
CA VAL A 10 -6.90 11.78 2.05
C VAL A 10 -7.71 10.67 1.37
N PHE A 11 -7.95 9.56 2.05
CA PHE A 11 -8.62 8.38 1.48
C PHE A 11 -10.09 8.24 1.92
N SER A 12 -10.76 9.34 2.30
CA SER A 12 -12.15 9.38 2.73
C SER A 12 -13.03 10.14 1.74
N GLY A 13 -14.36 10.01 1.87
CA GLY A 13 -15.36 10.71 1.07
C GLY A 13 -15.26 10.43 -0.42
N ASN A 14 -15.34 11.47 -1.23
CA ASN A 14 -15.36 11.37 -2.72
C ASN A 14 -14.15 10.61 -3.30
N ILE A 15 -12.98 10.63 -2.61
CA ILE A 15 -11.81 9.90 -3.10
C ILE A 15 -12.04 8.40 -2.95
N ALA A 16 -12.59 7.96 -1.83
CA ALA A 16 -12.92 6.55 -1.62
C ALA A 16 -13.97 6.07 -2.63
N GLU A 17 -15.05 6.84 -2.84
CA GLU A 17 -16.13 6.49 -3.77
C GLU A 17 -15.65 6.38 -5.23
N GLU A 18 -14.73 7.25 -5.63
CA GLU A 18 -14.21 7.28 -7.00
C GLU A 18 -12.94 6.44 -7.18
N TRP A 19 -12.40 5.87 -6.10
CA TRP A 19 -11.11 5.17 -6.11
C TRP A 19 -11.04 4.07 -7.17
N GLU A 20 -12.08 3.24 -7.27
CA GLU A 20 -12.13 2.18 -8.27
C GLU A 20 -12.07 2.70 -9.71
N LYS A 21 -12.73 3.82 -9.99
CA LYS A 21 -12.70 4.45 -11.31
C LYS A 21 -11.32 5.04 -11.62
N LYS A 22 -10.71 5.67 -10.62
CA LYS A 22 -9.42 6.37 -10.74
C LYS A 22 -8.25 5.40 -10.66
N SER A 23 -8.36 4.34 -9.84
CA SER A 23 -7.33 3.30 -9.74
C SER A 23 -7.20 2.48 -11.02
N ARG A 24 -8.25 2.35 -11.84
CA ARG A 24 -8.15 1.76 -13.19
C ARG A 24 -7.14 2.51 -14.04
N TYR A 25 -7.12 3.82 -13.94
CA TYR A 25 -6.14 4.68 -14.65
C TYR A 25 -4.72 4.40 -14.16
N ILE A 26 -4.52 4.31 -12.85
CA ILE A 26 -3.23 3.97 -12.23
C ILE A 26 -2.77 2.58 -12.66
N ASN A 27 -3.68 1.61 -12.65
CA ASN A 27 -3.38 0.22 -12.94
C ASN A 27 -3.09 -0.02 -14.42
N SER A 28 -3.81 0.67 -15.31
CA SER A 28 -3.54 0.60 -16.76
C SER A 28 -2.19 1.22 -17.14
N LEU A 29 -1.78 2.26 -16.42
CA LEU A 29 -0.52 2.95 -16.69
C LEU A 29 0.70 2.24 -16.10
N ASN A 30 0.56 1.57 -14.98
CA ASN A 30 1.71 1.07 -14.21
C ASN A 30 1.89 -0.45 -14.23
N GLY A 31 0.93 -1.23 -14.70
CA GLY A 31 1.00 -2.70 -14.63
C GLY A 31 1.15 -3.26 -13.20
N ASN A 32 1.04 -2.38 -12.20
CA ASN A 32 1.40 -2.66 -10.81
C ASN A 32 0.58 -3.79 -10.15
N ASP A 33 -0.64 -4.02 -10.62
CA ASP A 33 -1.46 -5.10 -10.06
C ASP A 33 -0.92 -6.49 -10.40
N ASN A 34 -0.25 -6.61 -11.55
CA ASN A 34 0.26 -7.91 -11.98
C ASN A 34 1.56 -8.32 -11.29
N MET A 35 2.25 -7.43 -10.59
CA MET A 35 3.60 -7.72 -10.09
C MET A 35 3.61 -8.41 -8.74
N MET A 36 2.70 -8.07 -7.83
CA MET A 36 2.63 -8.75 -6.53
C MET A 36 2.08 -10.15 -6.63
N ILE A 37 1.13 -10.39 -7.54
CA ILE A 37 0.49 -11.70 -7.72
C ILE A 37 1.50 -12.82 -8.07
N PRO A 38 2.44 -12.64 -9.01
CA PRO A 38 3.48 -13.64 -9.25
C PRO A 38 4.34 -13.94 -8.02
N THR A 39 4.66 -12.92 -7.23
CA THR A 39 5.43 -13.09 -5.99
C THR A 39 4.60 -13.83 -4.94
N ILE A 40 3.34 -13.45 -4.72
CA ILE A 40 2.42 -14.13 -3.80
C ILE A 40 2.26 -15.61 -4.17
N LYS A 41 2.15 -15.92 -5.48
CA LYS A 41 2.05 -17.30 -5.98
C LYS A 41 3.23 -18.20 -5.62
N LYS A 42 4.40 -17.64 -5.33
CA LYS A 42 5.57 -18.42 -4.89
C LYS A 42 5.39 -19.01 -3.48
N TYR A 43 4.54 -18.37 -2.65
CA TYR A 43 4.42 -18.67 -1.22
C TYR A 43 3.03 -19.15 -0.80
N ILE A 44 1.99 -18.92 -1.62
CA ILE A 44 0.62 -19.29 -1.28
C ILE A 44 0.38 -20.80 -1.37
N THR A 45 -0.32 -21.33 -0.38
CA THR A 45 -0.85 -22.70 -0.36
C THR A 45 -2.36 -22.67 -0.16
N SER A 46 -3.03 -23.81 -0.30
CA SER A 46 -4.48 -23.92 -0.07
C SER A 46 -4.92 -23.75 1.39
N THR A 47 -3.99 -23.59 2.33
CA THR A 47 -4.28 -23.38 3.75
C THR A 47 -3.69 -22.09 4.29
N SER A 48 -3.18 -21.24 3.40
CA SER A 48 -2.50 -20.00 3.80
C SER A 48 -3.45 -19.02 4.47
N LYS A 49 -2.97 -18.44 5.58
CA LYS A 49 -3.58 -17.25 6.21
C LYS A 49 -2.85 -16.01 5.72
N ILE A 50 -3.60 -15.08 5.17
CA ILE A 50 -3.03 -13.91 4.48
C ILE A 50 -3.58 -12.63 5.10
N LEU A 51 -2.68 -11.71 5.43
CA LEU A 51 -3.00 -10.37 5.90
C LEU A 51 -2.61 -9.34 4.84
N GLU A 52 -3.55 -8.54 4.38
CA GLU A 52 -3.27 -7.31 3.63
C GLU A 52 -3.38 -6.09 4.53
N VAL A 53 -2.29 -5.36 4.69
CA VAL A 53 -2.24 -4.09 5.41
C VAL A 53 -2.49 -2.95 4.43
N GLY A 54 -3.47 -2.09 4.75
CA GLY A 54 -3.94 -1.03 3.86
C GLY A 54 -4.66 -1.61 2.64
N CYS A 55 -5.67 -2.46 2.89
CA CYS A 55 -6.35 -3.19 1.81
C CYS A 55 -7.23 -2.29 0.91
N GLY A 56 -7.48 -1.03 1.31
CA GLY A 56 -8.26 -0.08 0.53
C GLY A 56 -9.64 -0.62 0.17
N THR A 57 -9.96 -0.63 -1.11
CA THR A 57 -11.22 -1.18 -1.65
C THR A 57 -11.19 -2.69 -1.90
N GLY A 58 -10.18 -3.41 -1.36
CA GLY A 58 -10.10 -4.87 -1.40
C GLY A 58 -9.66 -5.46 -2.75
N LYS A 59 -9.11 -4.65 -3.64
CA LYS A 59 -8.75 -5.11 -4.99
C LYS A 59 -7.71 -6.22 -4.98
N LEU A 60 -6.62 -6.06 -4.22
CA LEU A 60 -5.60 -7.10 -4.14
C LEU A 60 -6.11 -8.32 -3.36
N LEU A 61 -6.88 -8.13 -2.27
CA LEU A 61 -7.56 -9.25 -1.60
C LEU A 61 -8.40 -10.09 -2.57
N SER A 62 -9.19 -9.44 -3.42
CA SER A 62 -10.01 -10.13 -4.44
C SER A 62 -9.16 -10.87 -5.47
N GLN A 63 -8.02 -10.34 -5.86
CA GLN A 63 -7.08 -11.02 -6.76
C GLN A 63 -6.43 -12.24 -6.08
N ILE A 64 -6.08 -12.12 -4.80
CA ILE A 64 -5.53 -13.23 -4.00
C ILE A 64 -6.60 -14.31 -3.81
N ASP A 65 -7.84 -13.93 -3.50
CA ASP A 65 -8.99 -14.84 -3.38
C ASP A 65 -9.18 -15.71 -4.62
N ALA A 66 -8.96 -15.13 -5.79
CA ALA A 66 -9.09 -15.84 -7.07
C ALA A 66 -7.99 -16.89 -7.32
N LEU A 67 -6.89 -16.89 -6.56
CA LEU A 67 -5.75 -17.78 -6.79
C LEU A 67 -6.02 -19.23 -6.38
N THR A 68 -6.69 -19.44 -5.25
CA THR A 68 -6.93 -20.77 -4.70
C THR A 68 -8.08 -20.77 -3.70
N PHE A 69 -8.58 -21.96 -3.37
CA PHE A 69 -9.55 -22.18 -2.30
C PHE A 69 -8.87 -22.64 -1.01
N GLY A 70 -9.54 -22.43 0.11
CA GLY A 70 -9.14 -22.90 1.43
C GLY A 70 -8.22 -21.94 2.18
N ILE A 71 -7.96 -20.75 1.63
CA ILE A 71 -7.21 -19.68 2.28
C ILE A 71 -8.10 -18.87 3.21
N GLU A 72 -7.50 -18.23 4.20
CA GLU A 72 -8.17 -17.23 5.05
C GLU A 72 -7.58 -15.85 4.75
N LEU A 73 -8.45 -14.87 4.49
CA LEU A 73 -8.05 -13.50 4.17
C LEU A 73 -8.39 -12.55 5.30
N THR A 74 -7.44 -11.68 5.64
CA THR A 74 -7.67 -10.55 6.55
C THR A 74 -7.22 -9.28 5.86
N GLY A 75 -8.08 -8.25 5.85
CA GLY A 75 -7.75 -6.90 5.38
C GLY A 75 -7.82 -5.92 6.54
N VAL A 76 -6.78 -5.11 6.71
CA VAL A 76 -6.76 -3.97 7.64
C VAL A 76 -6.71 -2.69 6.85
N GLU A 77 -7.66 -1.78 7.10
CA GLU A 77 -7.74 -0.49 6.42
C GLU A 77 -8.26 0.57 7.39
N MET A 78 -7.59 1.71 7.43
CA MET A 78 -7.97 2.80 8.34
C MET A 78 -9.16 3.61 7.86
N SER A 79 -9.42 3.65 6.55
CA SER A 79 -10.55 4.35 5.97
C SER A 79 -11.79 3.45 5.94
N SER A 80 -12.79 3.80 6.76
CA SER A 80 -14.11 3.12 6.73
C SER A 80 -14.78 3.25 5.37
N ASP A 81 -14.59 4.38 4.69
CA ASP A 81 -15.21 4.65 3.39
C ASP A 81 -14.62 3.75 2.29
N MET A 82 -13.31 3.43 2.39
CA MET A 82 -12.67 2.44 1.51
C MET A 82 -13.21 1.03 1.78
N LEU A 83 -13.31 0.63 3.05
CA LEU A 83 -13.82 -0.70 3.42
C LEU A 83 -15.25 -0.92 2.97
N GLN A 84 -16.11 0.12 3.02
CA GLN A 84 -17.51 0.04 2.57
C GLN A 84 -17.65 -0.27 1.07
N GLN A 85 -16.60 -0.06 0.27
CA GLN A 85 -16.59 -0.44 -1.15
C GLN A 85 -16.39 -1.94 -1.36
N ILE A 86 -16.02 -2.70 -0.32
CA ILE A 86 -15.73 -4.12 -0.43
C ILE A 86 -17.01 -4.94 -0.32
N ASP A 87 -17.39 -5.59 -1.42
CA ASP A 87 -18.48 -6.57 -1.42
C ASP A 87 -17.93 -7.95 -0.99
N THR A 88 -18.08 -8.26 0.29
CA THR A 88 -17.57 -9.52 0.87
C THR A 88 -18.27 -10.77 0.30
N LEU A 89 -19.46 -10.63 -0.27
CA LEU A 89 -20.20 -11.75 -0.88
C LEU A 89 -19.55 -12.25 -2.18
N ARG A 90 -18.64 -11.48 -2.77
CA ARG A 90 -17.92 -11.87 -3.98
C ARG A 90 -16.70 -12.73 -3.72
N PHE A 91 -16.25 -12.80 -2.46
CA PHE A 91 -15.11 -13.64 -2.09
C PHE A 91 -15.51 -15.11 -2.03
N LYS A 92 -14.62 -15.97 -2.53
CA LYS A 92 -14.79 -17.43 -2.52
C LYS A 92 -14.32 -18.05 -1.21
N ASN A 93 -13.39 -17.35 -0.54
CA ASN A 93 -12.79 -17.76 0.72
C ASN A 93 -13.26 -16.85 1.86
N PRO A 94 -13.16 -17.29 3.13
CA PRO A 94 -13.45 -16.42 4.27
C PRO A 94 -12.59 -15.15 4.23
N VAL A 95 -13.23 -13.99 4.36
CA VAL A 95 -12.56 -12.69 4.47
C VAL A 95 -13.00 -11.96 5.72
N ARG A 96 -12.03 -11.48 6.48
CA ARG A 96 -12.22 -10.62 7.66
C ARG A 96 -11.68 -9.23 7.37
N LEU A 97 -12.53 -8.21 7.51
CA LEU A 97 -12.16 -6.81 7.31
C LEU A 97 -12.13 -6.09 8.66
N ILE A 98 -11.08 -5.31 8.89
CA ILE A 98 -10.84 -4.60 10.13
C ILE A 98 -10.60 -3.14 9.82
N ASN A 99 -11.44 -2.27 10.39
CA ASN A 99 -11.26 -0.83 10.28
C ASN A 99 -10.37 -0.33 11.41
N ASP A 100 -9.08 -0.29 11.14
CA ASP A 100 -8.07 0.22 12.07
C ASP A 100 -6.80 0.62 11.31
N SER A 101 -5.96 1.43 11.94
CA SER A 101 -4.60 1.67 11.45
C SER A 101 -3.71 0.46 11.76
N VAL A 102 -2.69 0.24 10.94
CA VAL A 102 -1.74 -0.84 11.21
C VAL A 102 -0.98 -0.62 12.53
N GLU A 103 -0.80 0.62 12.94
CA GLU A 103 -0.17 0.98 14.21
C GLU A 103 -0.98 0.49 15.41
N ASN A 104 -2.31 0.56 15.34
CA ASN A 104 -3.21 0.16 16.43
C ASN A 104 -3.66 -1.30 16.32
N PHE A 105 -3.73 -1.84 15.11
CA PHE A 105 -4.20 -3.20 14.83
C PHE A 105 -3.56 -4.22 15.75
N ILE A 106 -4.37 -5.01 16.44
CA ILE A 106 -3.96 -6.12 17.29
C ILE A 106 -4.68 -7.37 16.84
N ASP A 107 -3.96 -8.49 16.75
CA ASP A 107 -4.49 -9.78 16.36
C ASP A 107 -3.77 -10.92 17.09
N ASP A 108 -4.52 -11.95 17.44
CA ASP A 108 -3.99 -13.21 18.00
C ASP A 108 -3.63 -14.20 16.88
N ASN A 109 -4.07 -13.96 15.65
CA ASN A 109 -3.75 -14.81 14.52
C ASN A 109 -2.30 -14.65 14.06
N LYS A 110 -1.79 -15.71 13.47
CA LYS A 110 -0.54 -15.73 12.72
C LYS A 110 -0.83 -15.90 11.25
N TYR A 111 0.05 -15.39 10.42
CA TYR A 111 -0.10 -15.33 8.97
C TYR A 111 1.08 -15.98 8.26
N ASP A 112 0.80 -16.62 7.14
CA ASP A 112 1.83 -17.20 6.28
C ASP A 112 2.36 -16.14 5.30
N ILE A 113 1.48 -15.21 4.90
CA ILE A 113 1.81 -14.12 4.00
C ILE A 113 1.22 -12.83 4.55
N ILE A 114 2.06 -11.80 4.69
CA ILE A 114 1.61 -10.43 4.98
C ILE A 114 1.95 -9.59 3.75
N VAL A 115 0.99 -8.81 3.27
CA VAL A 115 1.13 -8.01 2.05
C VAL A 115 0.91 -6.53 2.38
N MET A 116 1.80 -5.67 1.87
CA MET A 116 1.69 -4.21 1.95
C MET A 116 1.86 -3.63 0.55
N LYS A 117 0.76 -3.21 -0.08
CA LYS A 117 0.80 -2.58 -1.41
C LYS A 117 0.62 -1.08 -1.30
N GLN A 118 1.66 -0.31 -1.58
CA GLN A 118 1.64 1.16 -1.55
C GLN A 118 1.22 1.76 -0.19
N VAL A 119 1.65 1.13 0.91
CA VAL A 119 1.27 1.52 2.27
C VAL A 119 2.47 1.97 3.09
N LEU A 120 3.60 1.25 3.05
CA LEU A 120 4.72 1.46 3.96
C LEU A 120 5.25 2.90 3.94
N HIS A 121 5.21 3.58 2.79
CA HIS A 121 5.65 4.97 2.65
C HIS A 121 4.71 5.99 3.33
N HIS A 122 3.49 5.59 3.72
CA HIS A 122 2.56 6.42 4.50
C HIS A 122 2.75 6.27 6.01
N ILE A 123 3.46 5.22 6.45
CA ILE A 123 3.67 4.91 7.87
C ILE A 123 4.82 5.74 8.42
N VAL A 124 4.61 6.38 9.56
CA VAL A 124 5.65 7.16 10.26
C VAL A 124 6.59 6.23 11.05
N SER A 125 6.02 5.29 11.79
CA SER A 125 6.74 4.35 12.67
C SER A 125 7.07 3.02 11.98
N ARG A 126 7.73 3.08 10.80
CA ARG A 126 7.94 1.92 9.90
C ARG A 126 8.62 0.75 10.57
N GLU A 127 9.70 1.01 11.31
CA GLU A 127 10.43 -0.04 12.05
C GLU A 127 9.54 -0.75 13.07
N GLN A 128 8.78 0.02 13.85
CA GLN A 128 7.88 -0.53 14.87
C GLN A 128 6.75 -1.35 14.23
N VAL A 129 6.20 -0.88 13.11
CA VAL A 129 5.19 -1.63 12.36
C VAL A 129 5.76 -2.91 11.77
N LEU A 130 6.94 -2.87 11.16
CA LEU A 130 7.59 -4.07 10.62
C LEU A 130 7.93 -5.08 11.73
N LYS A 131 8.39 -4.61 12.90
CA LYS A 131 8.60 -5.44 14.08
C LYS A 131 7.30 -6.12 14.54
N LYS A 132 6.22 -5.37 14.58
CA LYS A 132 4.90 -5.90 14.93
C LYS A 132 4.42 -6.95 13.94
N LEU A 133 4.53 -6.65 12.64
CA LEU A 133 4.13 -7.58 11.57
C LEU A 133 5.00 -8.85 11.55
N ALA A 134 6.31 -8.73 11.82
CA ALA A 134 7.17 -9.89 12.01
C ALA A 134 6.67 -10.80 13.15
N GLY A 135 6.15 -10.19 14.23
CA GLY A 135 5.52 -10.91 15.33
C GLY A 135 4.25 -11.68 14.93
N TYR A 136 3.59 -11.30 13.84
CA TYR A 136 2.40 -11.98 13.32
C TYR A 136 2.72 -13.09 12.31
N LEU A 137 3.96 -13.25 11.88
CA LEU A 137 4.31 -14.33 10.95
C LEU A 137 4.28 -15.71 11.60
N ASN A 138 3.81 -16.68 10.85
CA ASN A 138 4.09 -18.09 11.08
C ASN A 138 5.58 -18.39 10.80
N PRO A 139 6.14 -19.50 11.32
CA PRO A 139 7.46 -19.97 10.90
C PRO A 139 7.52 -20.10 9.37
N ASN A 140 8.55 -19.54 8.76
CA ASN A 140 8.73 -19.42 7.30
C ASN A 140 7.71 -18.55 6.57
N GLY A 141 6.90 -17.78 7.28
CA GLY A 141 6.02 -16.78 6.69
C GLY A 141 6.81 -15.62 6.06
N VAL A 142 6.17 -14.91 5.14
CA VAL A 142 6.80 -13.83 4.36
C VAL A 142 6.02 -12.52 4.47
N ILE A 143 6.76 -11.40 4.43
CA ILE A 143 6.19 -10.06 4.24
C ILE A 143 6.55 -9.62 2.81
N ILE A 144 5.55 -9.29 2.01
CA ILE A 144 5.71 -8.81 0.63
C ILE A 144 5.31 -7.34 0.58
N ILE A 145 6.27 -6.48 0.26
CA ILE A 145 6.08 -5.02 0.27
C ILE A 145 6.28 -4.47 -1.15
N MET A 146 5.33 -3.67 -1.60
CA MET A 146 5.48 -2.82 -2.78
C MET A 146 5.36 -1.37 -2.35
N THR A 147 6.39 -0.58 -2.64
CA THR A 147 6.46 0.83 -2.24
C THR A 147 7.18 1.66 -3.31
N PRO A 148 6.89 2.97 -3.45
CA PRO A 148 7.66 3.85 -4.30
C PRO A 148 9.10 3.96 -3.78
N ASN A 149 10.08 3.84 -4.68
CA ASN A 149 11.46 4.08 -4.33
C ASN A 149 11.85 5.56 -4.49
N ASP A 150 13.08 5.90 -4.19
CA ASP A 150 13.62 7.25 -4.25
C ASP A 150 13.68 7.85 -5.67
N GLY A 151 13.64 7.02 -6.71
CA GLY A 151 13.57 7.43 -8.12
C GLY A 151 12.18 7.86 -8.60
N TYR A 152 11.13 7.58 -7.83
CA TYR A 152 9.76 7.88 -8.23
C TYR A 152 9.53 9.39 -8.41
N GLN A 153 9.14 9.82 -9.61
CA GLN A 153 8.86 11.20 -10.00
C GLN A 153 10.05 12.20 -9.94
N LYS A 154 11.29 11.78 -9.68
CA LYS A 154 12.46 12.67 -9.66
C LYS A 154 12.65 13.47 -10.96
N SER A 155 12.33 12.85 -12.10
CA SER A 155 12.50 13.48 -13.42
C SER A 155 11.46 14.56 -13.75
N ILE A 156 10.35 14.61 -13.02
CA ILE A 156 9.22 15.47 -13.34
C ILE A 156 9.19 16.72 -12.45
N LEU A 157 9.64 16.57 -11.21
CA LEU A 157 9.67 17.66 -10.22
C LEU A 157 11.09 17.82 -9.68
N PRO A 158 11.95 18.58 -10.36
CA PRO A 158 13.34 18.82 -9.91
C PRO A 158 13.41 19.52 -8.55
N PHE A 159 12.35 20.22 -8.17
CA PHE A 159 12.14 20.78 -6.85
C PHE A 159 11.05 19.95 -6.17
N ASN A 160 11.42 18.97 -5.39
CA ASN A 160 10.43 18.08 -4.82
C ASN A 160 10.40 18.15 -3.29
N PRO A 161 9.68 19.12 -2.70
CA PRO A 161 9.35 19.05 -1.28
C PRO A 161 8.55 17.78 -0.94
N ILE A 162 7.96 17.12 -1.95
CA ILE A 162 7.22 15.88 -1.82
C ILE A 162 8.15 14.69 -1.56
N THR A 163 9.42 14.72 -1.98
CA THR A 163 10.33 13.59 -1.74
C THR A 163 10.56 13.36 -0.26
N ASP A 164 10.68 14.41 0.53
CA ASP A 164 10.81 14.30 1.97
C ASP A 164 9.47 14.06 2.67
N LEU A 165 8.35 14.46 2.03
CA LEU A 165 7.00 14.29 2.54
C LEU A 165 6.35 12.96 2.12
N SER A 166 6.74 12.40 0.96
CA SER A 166 6.15 11.15 0.45
C SER A 166 6.65 9.90 1.15
N GLY A 167 7.67 10.03 2.01
CA GLY A 167 8.20 8.89 2.72
C GLY A 167 8.76 7.79 1.81
N ARG A 168 9.34 8.16 0.66
CA ARG A 168 9.99 7.19 -0.25
C ARG A 168 10.96 6.31 0.48
N ILE A 169 11.09 5.09 0.03
CA ILE A 169 11.85 4.06 0.71
C ILE A 169 12.83 3.49 -0.29
N ASP A 170 14.11 3.63 -0.02
CA ASP A 170 15.16 2.92 -0.75
C ASP A 170 15.52 1.58 -0.07
N ASP A 171 16.31 0.79 -0.77
CA ASP A 171 16.68 -0.53 -0.29
C ASP A 171 17.47 -0.47 1.04
N SER A 172 18.34 0.53 1.21
CA SER A 172 19.16 0.67 2.42
C SER A 172 18.28 0.92 3.65
N MET A 173 17.19 1.67 3.48
CA MET A 173 16.22 1.91 4.54
C MET A 173 15.49 0.63 4.95
N ILE A 174 15.16 -0.27 4.01
CA ILE A 174 14.55 -1.56 4.34
C ILE A 174 15.50 -2.39 5.19
N TYR A 175 16.77 -2.50 4.81
CA TYR A 175 17.77 -3.21 5.62
C TYR A 175 17.93 -2.62 7.02
N GLU A 176 17.89 -1.29 7.14
CA GLU A 176 17.98 -0.61 8.44
C GLU A 176 16.75 -0.89 9.31
N TYR A 177 15.54 -0.88 8.75
CA TYR A 177 14.31 -1.16 9.50
C TYR A 177 14.22 -2.59 10.03
N ILE A 178 14.87 -3.55 9.38
CA ILE A 178 14.76 -4.96 9.77
C ILE A 178 16.02 -5.52 10.44
N LYS A 179 17.11 -4.74 10.58
CA LYS A 179 18.42 -5.23 11.07
C LYS A 179 18.36 -5.97 12.40
N ASP A 180 17.47 -5.52 13.31
CA ASP A 180 17.30 -6.10 14.65
C ASP A 180 16.07 -7.04 14.74
N LEU A 181 15.46 -7.37 13.60
CA LEU A 181 14.30 -8.25 13.51
C LEU A 181 14.71 -9.66 13.06
N PRO A 182 13.94 -10.70 13.42
CA PRO A 182 14.17 -12.06 12.91
C PRO A 182 13.68 -12.19 11.45
N LEU A 183 14.06 -11.24 10.60
CA LEU A 183 13.74 -11.17 9.18
C LEU A 183 15.01 -11.07 8.35
N GLN A 184 14.93 -11.60 7.14
CA GLN A 184 15.97 -11.40 6.13
C GLN A 184 15.33 -11.00 4.80
N VAL A 185 16.01 -10.17 4.04
CA VAL A 185 15.60 -9.86 2.67
C VAL A 185 15.89 -11.07 1.79
N VAL A 186 14.83 -11.62 1.20
CA VAL A 186 14.94 -12.79 0.29
C VAL A 186 15.08 -12.32 -1.15
N GLU A 187 14.35 -11.28 -1.55
CA GLU A 187 14.33 -10.79 -2.92
C GLU A 187 14.00 -9.30 -2.93
N ILE A 188 14.68 -8.53 -3.76
CA ILE A 188 14.33 -7.15 -4.12
C ILE A 188 14.16 -7.09 -5.63
N GLN A 189 13.05 -6.51 -6.08
CA GLN A 189 12.77 -6.27 -7.49
C GLN A 189 12.54 -4.78 -7.71
N HIS A 190 13.31 -4.18 -8.62
CA HIS A 190 13.08 -2.82 -9.09
C HIS A 190 12.26 -2.84 -10.36
N VAL A 191 11.12 -2.17 -10.31
CA VAL A 191 10.23 -2.10 -11.44
C VAL A 191 10.13 -0.68 -11.94
N ASN A 192 10.52 -0.50 -13.18
CA ASN A 192 10.34 0.75 -13.90
C ASN A 192 8.99 0.72 -14.61
N SER A 193 8.07 1.55 -14.18
CA SER A 193 6.82 1.78 -14.90
C SER A 193 6.87 3.16 -15.57
N LEU A 194 6.53 3.20 -16.85
CA LEU A 194 6.37 4.43 -17.62
C LEU A 194 4.88 4.75 -17.70
N ALA A 195 4.51 5.92 -17.21
CA ALA A 195 3.20 6.48 -17.44
C ALA A 195 3.33 7.62 -18.46
N THR A 196 2.54 7.58 -19.52
CA THR A 196 2.49 8.63 -20.53
C THR A 196 1.18 9.39 -20.40
N PHE A 197 1.27 10.70 -20.30
CA PHE A 197 0.13 11.61 -20.23
C PHE A 197 0.07 12.46 -21.49
N ASN A 198 -1.12 12.65 -22.04
CA ASN A 198 -1.31 13.47 -23.25
C ASN A 198 -1.23 14.98 -22.96
N SER A 199 -1.34 15.37 -21.70
CA SER A 199 -1.27 16.76 -21.27
C SER A 199 -0.85 16.89 -19.82
N LEU A 200 -0.36 18.06 -19.43
CA LEU A 200 -0.07 18.40 -18.04
C LEU A 200 -1.34 18.35 -17.18
N TYR A 201 -2.50 18.72 -17.73
CA TYR A 201 -3.79 18.62 -17.05
C TYR A 201 -4.12 17.16 -16.68
N GLU A 202 -3.94 16.23 -17.62
CA GLU A 202 -4.17 14.80 -17.37
C GLU A 202 -3.25 14.27 -16.27
N TYR A 203 -1.98 14.69 -16.26
CA TYR A 203 -1.04 14.36 -15.20
C TYR A 203 -1.47 14.93 -13.84
N PHE A 204 -1.91 16.19 -13.78
CA PHE A 204 -2.42 16.76 -12.54
C PHE A 204 -3.69 16.06 -12.04
N MET A 205 -4.60 15.71 -12.95
CA MET A 205 -5.79 14.92 -12.59
C MET A 205 -5.44 13.54 -12.06
N PHE A 206 -4.41 12.92 -12.60
CA PHE A 206 -3.86 11.67 -12.06
C PHE A 206 -3.31 11.86 -10.64
N LEU A 207 -2.47 12.87 -10.39
CA LEU A 207 -1.92 13.16 -9.07
C LEU A 207 -3.03 13.48 -8.05
N TYR A 208 -4.06 14.20 -8.47
CA TYR A 208 -5.25 14.45 -7.65
C TYR A 208 -5.97 13.15 -7.31
N ALA A 209 -6.17 12.28 -8.29
CA ALA A 209 -6.86 11.01 -8.14
C ALA A 209 -6.16 10.05 -7.15
N ILE A 210 -4.83 10.07 -7.07
CA ILE A 210 -4.04 9.24 -6.14
C ILE A 210 -3.78 9.94 -4.79
N GLY A 211 -4.41 11.09 -4.54
CA GLY A 211 -4.25 11.84 -3.29
C GLY A 211 -2.92 12.59 -3.16
N SER A 212 -2.02 12.52 -4.14
CA SER A 212 -0.71 13.18 -4.09
C SER A 212 -0.80 14.69 -4.06
N LEU A 213 -1.77 15.30 -4.77
CA LEU A 213 -1.96 16.74 -4.77
C LEU A 213 -2.50 17.28 -3.45
N GLN A 214 -3.32 16.52 -2.73
CA GLN A 214 -3.83 16.96 -1.44
C GLN A 214 -2.70 17.16 -0.43
N LYS A 215 -1.68 16.29 -0.48
CA LYS A 215 -0.47 16.46 0.34
C LYS A 215 0.28 17.75 0.00
N ILE A 216 0.29 18.15 -1.29
CA ILE A 216 0.93 19.37 -1.76
C ILE A 216 0.15 20.60 -1.29
N PHE A 217 -1.18 20.61 -1.46
CA PHE A 217 -2.02 21.76 -1.12
C PHE A 217 -2.33 21.90 0.38
N ASN A 218 -2.26 20.82 1.14
CA ASN A 218 -2.39 20.86 2.60
C ASN A 218 -1.08 21.26 3.31
N TYR A 219 0.02 21.35 2.56
CA TYR A 219 1.25 21.90 3.11
C TYR A 219 1.08 23.38 3.35
N LYS A 220 0.91 23.79 4.60
CA LYS A 220 0.81 25.18 5.07
C LYS A 220 2.18 25.87 5.14
N GLY A 221 3.08 25.55 4.24
CA GLY A 221 4.29 26.32 4.01
C GLY A 221 3.91 27.51 3.13
N GLU A 222 4.30 28.70 3.51
CA GLU A 222 4.15 29.91 2.72
C GLU A 222 4.87 29.72 1.39
N TYR A 223 4.12 29.44 0.32
CA TYR A 223 4.62 29.66 -1.02
C TYR A 223 4.41 31.14 -1.32
N GLU A 224 5.45 31.93 -1.15
CA GLU A 224 5.51 33.20 -1.86
C GLU A 224 5.57 32.87 -3.35
N TYR A 225 4.52 33.27 -4.07
CA TYR A 225 4.54 33.24 -5.53
C TYR A 225 5.56 34.28 -5.99
N ALA A 226 6.69 33.84 -6.53
CA ALA A 226 7.61 34.68 -7.29
C ALA A 226 7.17 34.71 -8.76
#